data_25755cdf33e386415d3c77a8e93a2d01
#
_entry.id   25755cdf33e386415d3c77a8e93a2d01
#
_cell.length_a   1.000
_cell.length_b   1.000
_cell.length_c   1.000
_cell.angle_alpha   90.00
_cell.angle_beta   90.00
_cell.angle_gamma   90.00
#
_symmetry.space_group_name_H-M   'P 1'
#
loop_
_entity.id
_entity.type
_entity.pdbx_description
1 polymer ?
#
loop_
_entity_poly.entity_id
_entity_poly.type
_entity_poly.pdbx_seq_one_letter_code
_entity_poly.pdbx_strand_id
1 'polypeptide(L)'
;MNKKLLALYGLAFNPFAPDVPTEALHLSAPVESFFWKVQQGLLREGGFALITGEPGTGKSVALRLLSQQLAGEPELLVGVISRPQASVADFYREMGELFGVPLRPHNRWGGSKLLRQRWEEHIEHTLMRPVLLLDEAQQTSVAVLNELRLLGSSRLDSRQILTVVLSGDMRLPERFRREDLLPLGLPFTRI
;
A
#
# COMPACT_ATOMS: atom_id res chain seq x y z
N MET A 1 0.65 10.85 29.17
CA MET A 1 -0.12 10.29 30.30
C MET A 1 0.79 10.21 31.52
N ASN A 2 0.26 10.46 32.74
CA ASN A 2 1.05 10.49 33.97
C ASN A 2 1.54 9.07 34.34
N LYS A 3 2.83 8.91 34.68
CA LYS A 3 3.43 7.63 35.14
C LYS A 3 2.63 6.97 36.28
N LYS A 4 2.04 7.80 37.16
CA LYS A 4 1.20 7.31 38.28
C LYS A 4 -0.08 6.60 37.79
N LEU A 5 -0.70 7.06 36.70
CA LEU A 5 -1.89 6.41 36.12
C LEU A 5 -1.53 5.07 35.45
N LEU A 6 -0.40 5.01 34.75
CA LEU A 6 0.07 3.75 34.19
C LEU A 6 0.31 2.69 35.27
N ALA A 7 1.00 3.08 36.35
CA ALA A 7 1.25 2.19 37.48
C ALA A 7 -0.04 1.77 38.20
N LEU A 8 -1.00 2.69 38.37
CA LEU A 8 -2.29 2.41 39.02
C LEU A 8 -3.11 1.34 38.29
N TYR A 9 -3.07 1.37 36.95
CA TYR A 9 -3.81 0.43 36.10
C TYR A 9 -2.94 -0.73 35.60
N GLY A 10 -1.69 -0.85 36.04
CA GLY A 10 -0.78 -1.91 35.59
C GLY A 10 -0.45 -1.86 34.10
N LEU A 11 -0.50 -0.68 33.50
CA LEU A 11 -0.29 -0.50 32.06
C LEU A 11 1.19 -0.30 31.75
N ALA A 12 1.73 -1.07 30.82
CA ALA A 12 3.10 -0.93 30.34
C ALA A 12 3.28 0.32 29.43
N PHE A 13 2.22 0.75 28.75
CA PHE A 13 2.19 1.92 27.86
C PHE A 13 0.83 2.60 27.88
N ASN A 14 0.74 3.78 27.26
CA ASN A 14 -0.52 4.48 27.07
C ASN A 14 -1.34 3.86 25.93
N PRO A 15 -2.47 3.17 26.17
CA PRO A 15 -3.26 2.53 25.12
C PRO A 15 -3.94 3.53 24.15
N PHE A 16 -3.97 4.81 24.51
CA PHE A 16 -4.55 5.89 23.69
C PHE A 16 -3.49 6.73 22.98
N ALA A 17 -2.22 6.36 23.07
CA ALA A 17 -1.15 7.04 22.37
C ALA A 17 -1.12 6.58 20.88
N PRO A 18 -0.76 7.49 19.95
CA PRO A 18 -0.65 7.11 18.55
C PRO A 18 0.52 6.14 18.25
N ASP A 19 1.46 6.04 19.18
CA ASP A 19 2.68 5.21 19.12
C ASP A 19 2.56 3.90 19.91
N VAL A 20 1.34 3.39 20.08
CA VAL A 20 1.11 2.06 20.71
C VAL A 20 1.95 1.00 20.01
N PRO A 21 2.69 0.15 20.77
CA PRO A 21 3.45 -0.97 20.22
C PRO A 21 2.57 -1.89 19.39
N THR A 22 3.09 -2.35 18.27
CA THR A 22 2.32 -3.18 17.32
C THR A 22 1.86 -4.50 17.91
N GLU A 23 2.67 -5.07 18.80
CA GLU A 23 2.38 -6.31 19.53
C GLU A 23 1.18 -6.19 20.47
N ALA A 24 0.82 -4.94 20.82
CA ALA A 24 -0.31 -4.64 21.69
C ALA A 24 -1.59 -4.31 20.93
N LEU A 25 -1.54 -4.25 19.61
CA LEU A 25 -2.69 -3.95 18.77
C LEU A 25 -3.50 -5.22 18.52
N HIS A 26 -4.80 -5.14 18.75
CA HIS A 26 -5.73 -6.21 18.44
C HIS A 26 -6.07 -6.21 16.95
N LEU A 27 -5.84 -7.34 16.28
CA LEU A 27 -6.31 -7.58 14.92
C LEU A 27 -7.73 -8.15 15.00
N SER A 28 -8.68 -7.49 14.36
CA SER A 28 -10.02 -8.05 14.20
C SER A 28 -10.01 -9.13 13.11
N ALA A 29 -10.91 -10.10 13.21
CA ALA A 29 -11.01 -11.19 12.23
C ALA A 29 -11.15 -10.72 10.76
N PRO A 30 -11.89 -9.65 10.42
CA PRO A 30 -11.89 -9.10 9.06
C PRO A 30 -10.52 -8.63 8.59
N VAL A 31 -9.73 -7.97 9.46
CA VAL A 31 -8.37 -7.48 9.13
C VAL A 31 -7.42 -8.66 8.94
N GLU A 32 -7.47 -9.67 9.79
CA GLU A 32 -6.68 -10.91 9.63
C GLU A 32 -7.00 -11.62 8.33
N SER A 33 -8.28 -11.79 8.01
CA SER A 33 -8.74 -12.38 6.75
C SER A 33 -8.24 -11.60 5.52
N PHE A 34 -8.20 -10.28 5.61
CA PHE A 34 -7.66 -9.44 4.54
C PHE A 34 -6.14 -9.64 4.40
N PHE A 35 -5.39 -9.62 5.49
CA PHE A 35 -3.95 -9.86 5.46
C PHE A 35 -3.63 -11.22 4.83
N TRP A 36 -4.37 -12.25 5.22
CA TRP A 36 -4.25 -13.57 4.62
C TRP A 36 -4.49 -13.55 3.10
N LYS A 37 -5.54 -12.86 2.62
CA LYS A 37 -5.83 -12.74 1.19
C LYS A 37 -4.74 -11.98 0.43
N VAL A 38 -4.17 -10.93 1.02
CA VAL A 38 -3.03 -10.21 0.43
C VAL A 38 -1.85 -11.17 0.29
N GLN A 39 -1.49 -11.87 1.36
CA GLN A 39 -0.34 -12.78 1.38
C GLN A 39 -0.50 -13.99 0.46
N GLN A 40 -1.65 -14.66 0.47
CA GLN A 40 -1.84 -15.89 -0.30
C GLN A 40 -2.19 -15.64 -1.77
N GLY A 41 -2.87 -14.54 -2.08
CA GLY A 41 -3.32 -14.21 -3.42
C GLY A 41 -2.48 -13.12 -4.09
N LEU A 42 -2.60 -11.90 -3.59
CA LEU A 42 -2.07 -10.73 -4.28
C LEU A 42 -0.54 -10.71 -4.41
N LEU A 43 0.21 -11.26 -3.46
CA LEU A 43 1.67 -11.35 -3.60
C LEU A 43 2.10 -12.23 -4.77
N ARG A 44 1.29 -13.20 -5.15
CA ARG A 44 1.59 -14.11 -6.26
C ARG A 44 0.98 -13.66 -7.59
N GLU A 45 -0.17 -13.04 -7.56
CA GLU A 45 -0.93 -12.65 -8.76
C GLU A 45 -0.76 -11.18 -9.11
N GLY A 46 -0.50 -10.33 -8.11
CA GLY A 46 -0.52 -8.89 -8.23
C GLY A 46 -1.94 -8.33 -8.19
N GLY A 47 -2.06 -7.01 -8.30
CA GLY A 47 -3.36 -6.33 -8.35
C GLY A 47 -3.58 -5.34 -7.23
N PHE A 48 -4.84 -4.99 -7.00
CA PHE A 48 -5.22 -3.92 -6.07
C PHE A 48 -6.08 -4.45 -4.92
N ALA A 49 -5.82 -3.94 -3.72
CA ALA A 49 -6.65 -4.14 -2.55
C ALA A 49 -7.02 -2.80 -1.91
N LEU A 50 -8.18 -2.74 -1.26
CA LEU A 50 -8.70 -1.56 -0.59
C LEU A 50 -8.97 -1.81 0.88
N ILE A 51 -8.46 -0.92 1.74
CA ILE A 51 -8.85 -0.77 3.14
C ILE A 51 -9.66 0.51 3.23
N THR A 52 -10.96 0.41 3.51
CA THR A 52 -11.85 1.57 3.56
C THR A 52 -12.61 1.63 4.88
N GLY A 53 -12.90 2.84 5.35
CA GLY A 53 -13.68 3.05 6.59
C GLY A 53 -13.73 4.51 6.99
N GLU A 54 -14.56 4.80 7.97
CA GLU A 54 -14.69 6.13 8.57
C GLU A 54 -13.37 6.61 9.22
N PRO A 55 -13.17 7.92 9.40
CA PRO A 55 -12.06 8.44 10.19
C PRO A 55 -12.02 7.80 11.60
N GLY A 56 -10.82 7.44 12.06
CA GLY A 56 -10.63 6.85 13.39
C GLY A 56 -10.87 5.34 13.48
N THR A 57 -11.27 4.64 12.42
CA THR A 57 -11.52 3.18 12.43
C THR A 57 -10.25 2.31 12.42
N GLY A 58 -9.06 2.91 12.47
CA GLY A 58 -7.80 2.16 12.54
C GLY A 58 -7.19 1.76 11.19
N LYS A 59 -7.62 2.34 10.07
CA LYS A 59 -7.08 2.03 8.72
C LYS A 59 -5.56 2.14 8.62
N SER A 60 -5.01 3.27 9.06
CA SER A 60 -3.55 3.50 9.05
C SER A 60 -2.81 2.54 9.99
N VAL A 61 -3.47 2.14 11.09
CA VAL A 61 -2.95 1.10 12.00
C VAL A 61 -2.92 -0.25 11.29
N ALA A 62 -4.00 -0.64 10.62
CA ALA A 62 -4.04 -1.88 9.83
C ALA A 62 -2.97 -1.87 8.73
N LEU A 63 -2.81 -0.74 8.01
CA LEU A 63 -1.78 -0.63 6.99
C LEU A 63 -0.36 -0.74 7.57
N ARG A 64 -0.11 -0.14 8.74
CA ARG A 64 1.17 -0.25 9.47
C ARG A 64 1.45 -1.70 9.89
N LEU A 65 0.46 -2.40 10.43
CA LEU A 65 0.57 -3.82 10.80
C LEU A 65 0.88 -4.70 9.59
N LEU A 66 0.16 -4.49 8.49
CA LEU A 66 0.44 -5.20 7.24
C LEU A 66 1.85 -4.91 6.74
N SER A 67 2.29 -3.65 6.76
CA SER A 67 3.64 -3.26 6.36
C SER A 67 4.72 -3.98 7.18
N GLN A 68 4.56 -4.05 8.50
CA GLN A 68 5.52 -4.74 9.38
C GLN A 68 5.53 -6.25 9.13
N GLN A 69 4.37 -6.84 8.93
CA GLN A 69 4.26 -8.26 8.63
C GLN A 69 4.94 -8.60 7.29
N LEU A 70 4.72 -7.80 6.26
CA LEU A 70 5.36 -7.99 4.95
C LEU A 70 6.87 -7.69 4.99
N ALA A 71 7.30 -6.70 5.77
CA ALA A 71 8.73 -6.37 5.91
C ALA A 71 9.53 -7.48 6.65
N GLY A 72 8.86 -8.38 7.36
CA GLY A 72 9.45 -9.58 7.95
C GLY A 72 9.83 -10.66 6.93
N GLU A 73 9.34 -10.57 5.71
CA GLU A 73 9.63 -11.52 4.63
C GLU A 73 10.81 -11.00 3.78
N PRO A 74 11.99 -11.61 3.89
CA PRO A 74 13.21 -11.08 3.25
C PRO A 74 13.16 -11.10 1.71
N GLU A 75 12.28 -11.90 1.14
CA GLU A 75 12.08 -12.01 -0.31
C GLU A 75 11.06 -10.99 -0.85
N LEU A 76 10.45 -10.15 0.00
CA LEU A 76 9.48 -9.14 -0.44
C LEU A 76 10.13 -7.77 -0.61
N LEU A 77 9.75 -7.10 -1.68
CA LEU A 77 10.08 -5.71 -1.93
C LEU A 77 8.87 -4.85 -1.58
N VAL A 78 8.94 -4.13 -0.45
CA VAL A 78 7.80 -3.37 0.09
C VAL A 78 8.11 -1.88 0.09
N GLY A 79 7.26 -1.09 -0.56
CA GLY A 79 7.26 0.38 -0.50
C GLY A 79 6.05 0.90 0.25
N VAL A 80 6.22 1.95 1.05
CA VAL A 80 5.13 2.58 1.81
C VAL A 80 5.10 4.07 1.53
N ILE A 81 3.97 4.54 1.00
CA ILE A 81 3.67 5.96 0.82
C ILE A 81 2.66 6.37 1.90
N SER A 82 3.13 7.07 2.92
CA SER A 82 2.29 7.55 4.02
C SER A 82 1.58 8.89 3.71
N ARG A 83 2.07 9.61 2.72
CA ARG A 83 1.50 10.90 2.27
C ARG A 83 1.38 10.88 0.75
N PRO A 84 0.15 10.91 0.21
CA PRO A 84 -0.08 10.87 -1.22
C PRO A 84 0.57 12.06 -1.93
N GLN A 85 1.20 11.77 -3.06
CA GLN A 85 1.82 12.80 -3.88
C GLN A 85 0.78 13.46 -4.79
N ALA A 86 0.86 14.79 -4.90
CA ALA A 86 -0.04 15.56 -5.75
C ALA A 86 0.36 15.49 -7.23
N SER A 87 1.67 15.44 -7.52
CA SER A 87 2.21 15.42 -8.86
C SER A 87 2.76 14.05 -9.27
N VAL A 88 2.69 13.75 -10.56
CA VAL A 88 3.29 12.55 -11.13
C VAL A 88 4.82 12.54 -10.99
N ALA A 89 5.45 13.72 -11.06
CA ALA A 89 6.91 13.83 -10.92
C ALA A 89 7.38 13.46 -9.51
N ASP A 90 6.68 13.95 -8.48
CA ASP A 90 6.99 13.63 -7.08
C ASP A 90 6.70 12.16 -6.78
N PHE A 91 5.61 11.62 -7.34
CA PHE A 91 5.29 10.21 -7.25
C PHE A 91 6.43 9.33 -7.81
N TYR A 92 6.96 9.64 -9.00
CA TYR A 92 8.09 8.88 -9.56
C TYR A 92 9.36 9.02 -8.73
N ARG A 93 9.63 10.20 -8.16
CA ARG A 93 10.78 10.39 -7.25
C ARG A 93 10.67 9.46 -6.05
N GLU A 94 9.52 9.44 -5.38
CA GLU A 94 9.28 8.60 -4.23
C GLU A 94 9.33 7.11 -4.58
N MET A 95 8.74 6.70 -5.70
CA MET A 95 8.85 5.33 -6.21
C MET A 95 10.31 4.92 -6.47
N GLY A 96 11.11 5.83 -6.99
CA GLY A 96 12.55 5.59 -7.18
C GLY A 96 13.30 5.35 -5.88
N GLU A 97 13.01 6.16 -4.86
CA GLU A 97 13.60 6.02 -3.52
C GLU A 97 13.15 4.71 -2.85
N LEU A 98 11.84 4.39 -2.88
CA LEU A 98 11.28 3.19 -2.26
C LEU A 98 11.81 1.88 -2.87
N PHE A 99 11.99 1.85 -4.19
CA PHE A 99 12.40 0.63 -4.91
C PHE A 99 13.87 0.62 -5.33
N GLY A 100 14.66 1.59 -4.86
CA GLY A 100 16.09 1.67 -5.11
C GLY A 100 16.46 1.89 -6.58
N VAL A 101 15.62 2.62 -7.33
CA VAL A 101 15.81 2.92 -8.75
C VAL A 101 16.16 4.39 -8.91
N PRO A 102 17.31 4.76 -9.51
CA PRO A 102 17.71 6.14 -9.72
C PRO A 102 16.86 6.79 -10.83
N LEU A 103 15.78 7.45 -10.45
CA LEU A 103 14.86 8.08 -11.38
C LEU A 103 15.15 9.58 -11.55
N ARG A 104 15.10 10.04 -12.81
CA ARG A 104 15.16 11.47 -13.14
C ARG A 104 13.73 12.03 -13.17
N PRO A 105 13.38 13.06 -12.36
CA PRO A 105 12.00 13.55 -12.21
C PRO A 105 11.31 13.94 -13.52
N HIS A 106 12.07 14.38 -14.52
CA HIS A 106 11.53 14.83 -15.81
C HIS A 106 11.43 13.73 -16.88
N ASN A 107 11.90 12.51 -16.59
CA ASN A 107 11.87 11.39 -17.53
C ASN A 107 10.89 10.30 -17.04
N ARG A 108 9.59 10.59 -17.11
CA ARG A 108 8.50 9.67 -16.75
C ARG A 108 8.60 8.34 -17.51
N TRP A 109 8.83 8.39 -18.82
CA TRP A 109 8.91 7.17 -19.63
C TRP A 109 10.09 6.30 -19.25
N GLY A 110 11.29 6.87 -19.10
CA GLY A 110 12.45 6.15 -18.61
C GLY A 110 12.26 5.62 -17.19
N GLY A 111 11.63 6.39 -16.32
CA GLY A 111 11.31 6.00 -14.95
C GLY A 111 10.38 4.80 -14.90
N SER A 112 9.30 4.80 -15.65
CA SER A 112 8.36 3.67 -15.71
C SER A 112 9.01 2.40 -16.22
N LYS A 113 9.88 2.50 -17.23
CA LYS A 113 10.62 1.36 -17.79
C LYS A 113 11.57 0.74 -16.76
N LEU A 114 12.35 1.58 -16.05
CA LEU A 114 13.31 1.12 -15.05
C LEU A 114 12.62 0.47 -13.85
N LEU A 115 11.52 1.05 -13.36
CA LEU A 115 10.73 0.44 -12.27
C LEU A 115 10.18 -0.92 -12.67
N ARG A 116 9.58 -1.04 -13.87
CA ARG A 116 9.05 -2.32 -14.35
C ARG A 116 10.15 -3.36 -14.52
N GLN A 117 11.29 -2.99 -15.09
CA GLN A 117 12.42 -3.90 -15.22
C GLN A 117 12.88 -4.40 -13.85
N ARG A 118 13.03 -3.50 -12.87
CA ARG A 118 13.39 -3.87 -11.50
C ARG A 118 12.39 -4.84 -10.86
N TRP A 119 11.09 -4.62 -11.08
CA TRP A 119 10.05 -5.50 -10.53
C TRP A 119 9.96 -6.83 -11.26
N GLU A 120 10.11 -6.86 -12.57
CA GLU A 120 10.15 -8.10 -13.35
C GLU A 120 11.35 -8.97 -12.95
N GLU A 121 12.54 -8.40 -12.80
CA GLU A 121 13.73 -9.07 -12.26
C GLU A 121 13.47 -9.65 -10.87
N HIS A 122 12.84 -8.87 -9.98
CA HIS A 122 12.47 -9.33 -8.65
C HIS A 122 11.50 -10.54 -8.72
N ILE A 123 10.46 -10.46 -9.54
CA ILE A 123 9.47 -11.52 -9.70
C ILE A 123 10.11 -12.80 -10.28
N GLU A 124 11.06 -12.68 -11.19
CA GLU A 124 11.77 -13.83 -11.76
C GLU A 124 12.58 -14.60 -10.70
N HIS A 125 13.12 -13.90 -9.70
CA HIS A 125 13.91 -14.52 -8.64
C HIS A 125 13.07 -15.06 -7.47
N THR A 126 12.00 -14.35 -7.10
CA THR A 126 11.24 -14.64 -5.87
C THR A 126 9.86 -15.25 -6.13
N LEU A 127 9.35 -15.16 -7.36
CA LEU A 127 7.98 -15.48 -7.74
C LEU A 127 6.91 -14.63 -7.02
N MET A 128 7.35 -13.58 -6.30
CA MET A 128 6.48 -12.65 -5.56
C MET A 128 6.48 -11.28 -6.22
N ARG A 129 5.34 -10.60 -6.18
CA ARG A 129 5.21 -9.22 -6.68
C ARG A 129 5.67 -8.25 -5.60
N PRO A 130 6.38 -7.18 -5.99
CA PRO A 130 6.60 -6.05 -5.11
C PRO A 130 5.29 -5.49 -4.60
N VAL A 131 5.32 -4.91 -3.41
CA VAL A 131 4.12 -4.37 -2.75
C VAL A 131 4.26 -2.87 -2.56
N LEU A 132 3.24 -2.13 -2.94
CA LEU A 132 3.10 -0.72 -2.61
C LEU A 132 1.91 -0.54 -1.68
N LEU A 133 2.17 -0.01 -0.50
CA LEU A 133 1.16 0.39 0.47
C LEU A 133 0.99 1.92 0.40
N LEU A 134 -0.23 2.40 0.22
CA LEU A 134 -0.51 3.83 0.10
C LEU A 134 -1.63 4.22 1.05
N ASP A 135 -1.30 5.06 2.03
CA ASP A 135 -2.29 5.61 2.97
C ASP A 135 -2.94 6.88 2.43
N GLU A 136 -4.11 7.25 2.96
CA GLU A 136 -4.90 8.42 2.55
C GLU A 136 -5.12 8.52 1.03
N ALA A 137 -5.31 7.38 0.36
CA ALA A 137 -5.37 7.27 -1.10
C ALA A 137 -6.48 8.11 -1.75
N GLN A 138 -7.51 8.53 -1.00
CA GLN A 138 -8.52 9.48 -1.48
C GLN A 138 -7.95 10.87 -1.76
N GLN A 139 -6.76 11.21 -1.26
CA GLN A 139 -6.08 12.48 -1.52
C GLN A 139 -5.17 12.40 -2.76
N THR A 140 -4.87 11.20 -3.26
CA THR A 140 -4.03 11.00 -4.45
C THR A 140 -4.71 11.59 -5.69
N SER A 141 -3.95 12.25 -6.54
CA SER A 141 -4.51 12.78 -7.81
C SER A 141 -4.92 11.63 -8.76
N VAL A 142 -5.91 11.89 -9.62
CA VAL A 142 -6.34 10.93 -10.66
C VAL A 142 -5.17 10.56 -11.58
N ALA A 143 -4.31 11.53 -11.91
CA ALA A 143 -3.14 11.29 -12.73
C ALA A 143 -2.19 10.26 -12.10
N VAL A 144 -1.92 10.34 -10.80
CA VAL A 144 -1.07 9.38 -10.07
C VAL A 144 -1.74 8.02 -9.97
N LEU A 145 -3.05 7.94 -9.74
CA LEU A 145 -3.78 6.67 -9.73
C LEU A 145 -3.72 5.96 -11.10
N ASN A 146 -3.83 6.71 -12.19
CA ASN A 146 -3.65 6.18 -13.54
C ASN A 146 -2.22 5.70 -13.79
N GLU A 147 -1.21 6.42 -13.28
CA GLU A 147 0.18 5.93 -13.34
C GLU A 147 0.38 4.62 -12.60
N LEU A 148 -0.19 4.50 -11.40
CA LEU A 148 -0.14 3.25 -10.63
C LEU A 148 -0.72 2.07 -11.43
N ARG A 149 -1.85 2.28 -12.10
CA ARG A 149 -2.46 1.27 -12.97
C ARG A 149 -1.50 0.88 -14.11
N LEU A 150 -0.99 1.89 -14.83
CA LEU A 150 -0.09 1.67 -15.96
C LEU A 150 1.22 1.01 -15.52
N LEU A 151 1.76 1.35 -14.37
CA LEU A 151 2.97 0.74 -13.81
C LEU A 151 2.72 -0.69 -13.33
N GLY A 152 1.57 -0.93 -12.71
CA GLY A 152 1.23 -2.23 -12.12
C GLY A 152 0.98 -3.34 -13.13
N SER A 153 0.76 -3.00 -14.41
CA SER A 153 0.45 -3.97 -15.47
C SER A 153 1.56 -4.09 -16.50
N SER A 154 1.70 -5.27 -17.09
CA SER A 154 2.60 -5.54 -18.20
C SER A 154 1.90 -6.39 -19.28
N ARG A 155 2.54 -6.57 -20.44
CA ARG A 155 2.04 -7.39 -21.57
C ARG A 155 0.60 -7.06 -21.96
N LEU A 156 0.32 -5.78 -22.28
CA LEU A 156 -1.01 -5.30 -22.66
C LEU A 156 -2.07 -5.59 -21.59
N ASP A 157 -1.77 -5.26 -20.32
CA ASP A 157 -2.62 -5.43 -19.14
C ASP A 157 -2.98 -6.90 -18.81
N SER A 158 -2.33 -7.88 -19.43
CA SER A 158 -2.59 -9.30 -19.17
C SER A 158 -1.83 -9.88 -17.97
N ARG A 159 -0.85 -9.15 -17.42
CA ARG A 159 -0.06 -9.59 -16.26
C ARG A 159 0.13 -8.45 -15.28
N GLN A 160 -0.25 -8.69 -14.02
CA GLN A 160 0.05 -7.77 -12.94
C GLN A 160 1.47 -8.01 -12.41
N ILE A 161 2.24 -6.94 -12.27
CA ILE A 161 3.63 -6.98 -11.79
C ILE A 161 3.84 -6.22 -10.49
N LEU A 162 2.78 -5.65 -9.92
CA LEU A 162 2.77 -4.92 -8.67
C LEU A 162 1.53 -5.28 -7.86
N THR A 163 1.67 -5.41 -6.57
CA THR A 163 0.57 -5.46 -5.61
C THR A 163 0.40 -4.09 -4.99
N VAL A 164 -0.79 -3.53 -5.04
CA VAL A 164 -1.09 -2.21 -4.48
C VAL A 164 -2.17 -2.32 -3.43
N VAL A 165 -1.88 -1.91 -2.20
CA VAL A 165 -2.86 -1.80 -1.12
C VAL A 165 -3.13 -0.34 -0.84
N LEU A 166 -4.35 0.10 -1.08
CA LEU A 166 -4.80 1.47 -0.90
C LEU A 166 -5.63 1.56 0.39
N SER A 167 -5.25 2.45 1.28
CA SER A 167 -6.02 2.79 2.47
C SER A 167 -6.66 4.16 2.30
N GLY A 168 -7.95 4.29 2.64
CA GLY A 168 -8.64 5.57 2.51
C GLY A 168 -10.04 5.61 3.10
N ASP A 169 -10.69 6.75 2.97
CA ASP A 169 -12.06 6.95 3.44
C ASP A 169 -13.11 6.39 2.45
N MET A 170 -14.39 6.52 2.82
CA MET A 170 -15.52 6.01 2.01
C MET A 170 -15.68 6.68 0.64
N ARG A 171 -14.98 7.79 0.38
CA ARG A 171 -14.95 8.44 -0.94
C ARG A 171 -14.07 7.68 -1.94
N LEU A 172 -13.11 6.89 -1.45
CA LEU A 172 -12.17 6.16 -2.30
C LEU A 172 -12.87 5.17 -3.25
N PRO A 173 -13.78 4.28 -2.80
CA PRO A 173 -14.53 3.39 -3.70
C PRO A 173 -15.38 4.13 -4.73
N GLU A 174 -15.94 5.28 -4.38
CA GLU A 174 -16.73 6.10 -5.30
C GLU A 174 -15.87 6.71 -6.41
N ARG A 175 -14.63 7.11 -6.08
CA ARG A 175 -13.69 7.61 -7.08
C ARG A 175 -13.34 6.55 -8.13
N PHE A 176 -13.22 5.29 -7.73
CA PHE A 176 -12.94 4.19 -8.67
C PHE A 176 -14.13 3.80 -9.55
N ARG A 177 -15.34 4.27 -9.25
CA ARG A 177 -16.53 4.08 -10.11
C ARG A 177 -16.64 5.13 -11.21
N ARG A 178 -15.85 6.22 -11.17
CA ARG A 178 -15.82 7.23 -12.24
C ARG A 178 -15.16 6.67 -13.48
N GLU A 179 -15.62 7.09 -14.63
CA GLU A 179 -15.16 6.60 -15.95
C GLU A 179 -13.63 6.67 -16.12
N ASP A 180 -12.99 7.72 -15.59
CA ASP A 180 -11.54 7.91 -15.66
C ASP A 180 -10.73 6.81 -14.92
N LEU A 181 -11.35 6.13 -13.95
CA LEU A 181 -10.72 5.12 -13.11
C LEU A 181 -11.39 3.74 -13.21
N LEU A 182 -12.43 3.60 -14.06
CA LEU A 182 -13.07 2.32 -14.32
C LEU A 182 -12.09 1.19 -14.69
N PRO A 183 -11.01 1.44 -15.45
CA PRO A 183 -10.01 0.41 -15.72
C PRO A 183 -9.25 -0.07 -14.47
N LEU A 184 -9.31 0.68 -13.35
CA LEU A 184 -8.84 0.23 -12.03
C LEU A 184 -9.84 -0.69 -11.34
N GLY A 185 -11.05 -0.85 -11.89
CA GLY A 185 -12.15 -1.69 -11.38
C GLY A 185 -11.90 -3.19 -11.44
N LEU A 186 -10.65 -3.60 -11.26
CA LEU A 186 -10.27 -4.97 -10.99
C LEU A 186 -10.95 -5.47 -9.69
N PRO A 187 -11.13 -6.78 -9.51
CA PRO A 187 -11.74 -7.33 -8.31
C PRO A 187 -10.95 -6.92 -7.08
N PHE A 188 -11.38 -5.82 -6.44
CA PHE A 188 -10.78 -5.37 -5.20
C PHE A 188 -11.15 -6.32 -4.06
N THR A 189 -10.17 -6.82 -3.36
CA THR A 189 -10.37 -7.38 -2.04
C THR A 189 -10.63 -6.24 -1.06
N ARG A 190 -11.82 -6.18 -0.44
CA ARG A 190 -12.23 -5.12 0.50
C ARG A 190 -12.25 -5.63 1.93
N ILE A 191 -11.93 -4.74 2.85
CA ILE A 191 -12.35 -4.78 4.25
C ILE A 191 -13.29 -3.61 4.49
#